data_90e8f04992696473064b59d3e2f9c1c0
#
_entry.id   90e8f04992696473064b59d3e2f9c1c0
#
_cell.length_a   1.000
_cell.length_b   1.000
_cell.length_c   1.000
_cell.angle_alpha   90.00
_cell.angle_beta   90.00
_cell.angle_gamma   90.00
#
_symmetry.space_group_name_H-M   'P 1'
#
loop_
_entity.id
_entity.type
_entity.pdbx_description
1 polymer ?
#
loop_
_entity_poly.entity_id
_entity_poly.type
_entity_poly.pdbx_seq_one_letter_code
_entity_poly.pdbx_strand_id
1 'polypeptide(L)'
;MSARKHYPLSVSLLHWLLALAILGNLVLGWLLDDEPALMALHKSIGALILLLALARLLNKLRSRKRLPSSVNAAGTVSYLGEKAVHGLLYLGMFSVPLLGWLKSNAAGHAVSLFGLVNLPTLIGRNADWSETLDDAHGAAAYGLAALVAAHVCAAIAHQLLRRENVVGRILPLLRR
;
A
#
# COMPACT_ATOMS: atom_id res chain seq x y z
N MET A 1 3.98 -30.61 13.75
CA MET A 1 3.02 -29.80 13.00
C MET A 1 3.68 -29.33 11.71
N SER A 2 3.18 -29.73 10.54
CA SER A 2 3.78 -29.33 9.25
C SER A 2 3.69 -27.81 9.07
N ALA A 3 4.82 -27.14 8.80
CA ALA A 3 4.85 -25.71 8.55
C ALA A 3 4.00 -25.38 7.31
N ARG A 4 3.11 -24.42 7.40
CA ARG A 4 2.23 -24.02 6.28
C ARG A 4 3.09 -23.42 5.16
N LYS A 5 2.94 -23.95 3.95
CA LYS A 5 3.71 -23.51 2.77
C LYS A 5 3.14 -22.23 2.15
N HIS A 6 1.83 -21.99 2.22
CA HIS A 6 1.14 -20.86 1.54
C HIS A 6 0.35 -19.98 2.51
N TYR A 7 0.23 -18.70 2.15
CA TYR A 7 -0.62 -17.74 2.86
C TYR A 7 -2.12 -18.08 2.70
N PRO A 8 -3.00 -17.76 3.67
CA PRO A 8 -4.45 -17.87 3.49
C PRO A 8 -4.93 -17.10 2.26
N LEU A 9 -5.96 -17.60 1.56
CA LEU A 9 -6.46 -16.99 0.31
C LEU A 9 -6.84 -15.51 0.48
N SER A 10 -7.54 -15.19 1.57
CA SER A 10 -7.91 -13.80 1.89
C SER A 10 -6.70 -12.88 2.04
N VAL A 11 -5.59 -13.36 2.63
CA VAL A 11 -4.35 -12.60 2.79
C VAL A 11 -3.70 -12.34 1.43
N SER A 12 -3.68 -13.36 0.56
CA SER A 12 -3.13 -13.25 -0.79
C SER A 12 -3.97 -12.33 -1.69
N LEU A 13 -5.30 -12.48 -1.69
CA LEU A 13 -6.19 -11.64 -2.50
C LEU A 13 -6.10 -10.16 -2.09
N LEU A 14 -6.19 -9.86 -0.79
CA LEU A 14 -6.05 -8.48 -0.30
C LEU A 14 -4.65 -7.90 -0.58
N HIS A 15 -3.60 -8.74 -0.60
CA HIS A 15 -2.27 -8.29 -0.99
C HIS A 15 -2.25 -7.81 -2.44
N TRP A 16 -2.73 -8.63 -3.37
CA TRP A 16 -2.67 -8.31 -4.79
C TRP A 16 -3.63 -7.19 -5.19
N LEU A 17 -4.85 -7.15 -4.63
CA LEU A 17 -5.78 -6.04 -4.84
C LEU A 17 -5.16 -4.70 -4.40
N LEU A 18 -4.57 -4.68 -3.21
CA LEU A 18 -3.92 -3.48 -2.69
C LEU A 18 -2.68 -3.10 -3.49
N ALA A 19 -1.87 -4.08 -3.90
CA ALA A 19 -0.68 -3.83 -4.73
C ALA A 19 -1.06 -3.21 -6.08
N LEU A 20 -2.08 -3.75 -6.77
CA LEU A 20 -2.58 -3.20 -8.02
C LEU A 20 -3.17 -1.79 -7.84
N ALA A 21 -3.94 -1.57 -6.76
CA ALA A 21 -4.49 -0.25 -6.47
C ALA A 21 -3.38 0.79 -6.21
N ILE A 22 -2.34 0.44 -5.45
CA ILE A 22 -1.20 1.34 -5.17
C ILE A 22 -0.43 1.64 -6.45
N LEU A 23 -0.05 0.62 -7.23
CA LEU A 23 0.71 0.82 -8.47
C LEU A 23 -0.09 1.67 -9.47
N GLY A 24 -1.37 1.36 -9.67
CA GLY A 24 -2.25 2.15 -10.53
C GLY A 24 -2.39 3.60 -10.05
N ASN A 25 -2.54 3.82 -8.74
CA ASN A 25 -2.70 5.17 -8.19
C ASN A 25 -1.42 6.00 -8.19
N LEU A 26 -0.23 5.37 -8.08
CA LEU A 26 1.05 6.04 -8.27
C LEU A 26 1.19 6.52 -9.73
N VAL A 27 0.86 5.64 -10.69
CA VAL A 27 0.88 6.03 -12.12
C VAL A 27 -0.11 7.16 -12.39
N LEU A 28 -1.34 7.08 -11.88
CA LEU A 28 -2.32 8.17 -12.00
C LEU A 28 -1.78 9.47 -11.41
N GLY A 29 -1.13 9.41 -10.24
CA GLY A 29 -0.55 10.60 -9.59
C GLY A 29 0.50 11.30 -10.45
N TRP A 30 1.32 10.53 -11.19
CA TRP A 30 2.32 11.09 -12.11
C TRP A 30 1.73 11.65 -13.41
N LEU A 31 0.53 11.21 -13.80
CA LEU A 31 -0.15 11.67 -15.01
C LEU A 31 -1.05 12.90 -14.75
N LEU A 32 -1.22 13.35 -13.49
CA LEU A 32 -2.15 14.43 -13.17
C LEU A 32 -1.77 15.80 -13.75
N ASP A 33 -0.48 16.06 -13.96
CA ASP A 33 0.00 17.30 -14.55
C ASP A 33 -0.41 17.40 -16.03
N ASP A 34 -0.42 16.27 -16.74
CA ASP A 34 -0.82 16.20 -18.15
C ASP A 34 -2.35 15.99 -18.31
N GLU A 35 -2.98 15.29 -17.37
CA GLU A 35 -4.38 14.86 -17.44
C GLU A 35 -5.15 15.18 -16.14
N PRO A 36 -5.49 16.44 -15.87
CA PRO A 36 -6.20 16.85 -14.64
C PRO A 36 -7.57 16.16 -14.46
N ALA A 37 -8.19 15.66 -15.54
CA ALA A 37 -9.45 14.92 -15.48
C ALA A 37 -9.35 13.63 -14.65
N LEU A 38 -8.13 13.07 -14.49
CA LEU A 38 -7.88 11.87 -13.68
C LEU A 38 -7.89 12.13 -12.17
N MET A 39 -7.94 13.39 -11.72
CA MET A 39 -7.89 13.76 -10.30
C MET A 39 -9.00 13.09 -9.47
N ALA A 40 -10.22 13.04 -9.98
CA ALA A 40 -11.34 12.40 -9.27
C ALA A 40 -11.11 10.88 -9.09
N LEU A 41 -10.55 10.23 -10.10
CA LEU A 41 -10.20 8.81 -10.06
C LEU A 41 -9.05 8.56 -9.07
N HIS A 42 -7.98 9.37 -9.13
CA HIS A 42 -6.84 9.28 -8.21
C HIS A 42 -7.29 9.40 -6.75
N LYS A 43 -8.13 10.38 -6.42
CA LYS A 43 -8.70 10.57 -5.07
C LYS A 43 -9.54 9.36 -4.64
N SER A 44 -10.39 8.83 -5.53
CA SER A 44 -11.25 7.69 -5.24
C SER A 44 -10.45 6.42 -4.97
N ILE A 45 -9.43 6.15 -5.79
CA ILE A 45 -8.54 5.00 -5.57
C ILE A 45 -7.71 5.21 -4.29
N GLY A 46 -7.26 6.43 -4.00
CA GLY A 46 -6.59 6.76 -2.73
C GLY A 46 -7.44 6.41 -1.51
N ALA A 47 -8.73 6.79 -1.53
CA ALA A 47 -9.69 6.41 -0.48
C ALA A 47 -9.90 4.90 -0.39
N LEU A 48 -10.00 4.21 -1.54
CA LEU A 48 -10.10 2.75 -1.60
C LEU A 48 -8.85 2.07 -1.02
N ILE A 49 -7.64 2.61 -1.26
CA ILE A 49 -6.39 2.10 -0.70
C ILE A 49 -6.45 2.12 0.84
N LEU A 50 -6.95 3.18 1.46
CA LEU A 50 -7.11 3.24 2.93
C LEU A 50 -8.01 2.11 3.45
N LEU A 51 -9.15 1.88 2.79
CA LEU A 51 -10.08 0.80 3.17
C LEU A 51 -9.44 -0.59 2.99
N LEU A 52 -8.76 -0.82 1.87
CA LEU A 52 -8.08 -2.08 1.59
C LEU A 52 -6.89 -2.31 2.54
N ALA A 53 -6.13 -1.27 2.88
CA ALA A 53 -5.02 -1.34 3.83
C ALA A 53 -5.52 -1.72 5.23
N LEU A 54 -6.63 -1.11 5.68
CA LEU A 54 -7.26 -1.45 6.94
C LEU A 54 -7.78 -2.90 6.93
N ALA A 55 -8.52 -3.28 5.90
CA ALA A 55 -9.03 -4.65 5.75
C ALA A 55 -7.89 -5.68 5.74
N ARG A 56 -6.78 -5.37 5.03
CA ARG A 56 -5.58 -6.22 5.00
C ARG A 56 -4.91 -6.32 6.38
N LEU A 57 -4.79 -5.22 7.11
CA LEU A 57 -4.21 -5.22 8.45
C LEU A 57 -5.04 -6.07 9.40
N LEU A 58 -6.36 -5.86 9.44
CA LEU A 58 -7.28 -6.63 10.27
C LEU A 58 -7.26 -8.13 9.92
N ASN A 59 -7.27 -8.45 8.61
CA ASN A 59 -7.20 -9.84 8.16
C ASN A 59 -5.87 -10.50 8.52
N LYS A 60 -4.75 -9.77 8.42
CA LYS A 60 -3.42 -10.24 8.86
C LYS A 60 -3.41 -10.55 10.35
N LEU A 61 -3.98 -9.66 11.19
CA LEU A 61 -4.05 -9.86 12.64
C LEU A 61 -4.92 -11.08 12.99
N ARG A 62 -6.08 -11.25 12.35
CA ARG A 62 -6.96 -12.42 12.51
C ARG A 62 -6.27 -13.71 12.07
N SER A 63 -5.51 -13.65 11.00
CA SER A 63 -4.86 -14.82 10.39
C SER A 63 -3.48 -15.12 10.97
N ARG A 64 -2.97 -14.37 11.95
CA ARG A 64 -1.58 -14.43 12.44
C ARG A 64 -1.08 -15.85 12.75
N LYS A 65 -1.94 -16.69 13.34
CA LYS A 65 -1.62 -18.10 13.65
C LYS A 65 -1.59 -19.02 12.41
N ARG A 66 -2.08 -18.54 11.26
CA ARG A 66 -2.16 -19.28 10.00
C ARG A 66 -1.14 -18.81 8.97
N LEU A 67 -0.37 -17.77 9.28
CA LEU A 67 0.65 -17.25 8.38
C LEU A 67 1.85 -18.22 8.36
N PRO A 68 2.48 -18.43 7.18
CA PRO A 68 3.73 -19.15 7.13
C PRO A 68 4.84 -18.34 7.80
N SER A 69 5.86 -19.03 8.31
CA SER A 69 7.06 -18.39 8.85
C SER A 69 7.81 -17.60 7.78
N SER A 70 8.59 -16.59 8.20
CA SER A 70 9.50 -15.89 7.31
C SER A 70 10.50 -16.87 6.68
N VAL A 71 10.95 -16.58 5.47
CA VAL A 71 12.07 -17.29 4.83
C VAL A 71 13.39 -16.91 5.47
N ASN A 72 13.48 -15.72 6.05
CA ASN A 72 14.67 -15.25 6.76
C ASN A 72 14.65 -15.78 8.20
N ALA A 73 15.82 -16.25 8.68
CA ALA A 73 15.97 -16.73 10.04
C ALA A 73 15.79 -15.56 11.04
N ALA A 74 15.05 -15.80 12.11
CA ALA A 74 14.82 -14.80 13.15
C ALA A 74 16.17 -14.28 13.72
N GLY A 75 16.26 -12.96 13.97
CA GLY A 75 17.46 -12.30 14.48
C GLY A 75 18.52 -11.97 13.43
N THR A 76 18.36 -12.37 12.17
CA THR A 76 19.27 -11.97 11.10
C THR A 76 18.97 -10.56 10.58
N VAL A 77 19.97 -9.89 9.98
CA VAL A 77 19.81 -8.59 9.31
C VAL A 77 18.74 -8.65 8.23
N SER A 78 18.68 -9.74 7.45
CA SER A 78 17.66 -9.96 6.43
C SER A 78 16.26 -10.04 7.02
N TYR A 79 16.09 -10.67 8.18
CA TYR A 79 14.80 -10.72 8.91
C TYR A 79 14.38 -9.33 9.40
N LEU A 80 15.32 -8.56 9.98
CA LEU A 80 15.05 -7.20 10.43
C LEU A 80 14.68 -6.28 9.26
N GLY A 81 15.42 -6.37 8.15
CA GLY A 81 15.13 -5.65 6.92
C GLY A 81 13.75 -5.98 6.36
N GLU A 82 13.38 -7.27 6.31
CA GLU A 82 12.03 -7.70 5.91
C GLU A 82 10.94 -7.04 6.77
N LYS A 83 11.12 -7.04 8.09
CA LYS A 83 10.16 -6.43 9.03
C LYS A 83 10.08 -4.92 8.88
N ALA A 84 11.24 -4.25 8.71
CA ALA A 84 11.31 -2.80 8.52
C ALA A 84 10.61 -2.38 7.23
N VAL A 85 10.91 -3.02 6.10
CA VAL A 85 10.27 -2.72 4.80
C VAL A 85 8.76 -2.92 4.87
N HIS A 86 8.28 -4.03 5.44
CA HIS A 86 6.84 -4.25 5.61
C HIS A 86 6.19 -3.21 6.55
N GLY A 87 6.87 -2.84 7.63
CA GLY A 87 6.40 -1.78 8.54
C GLY A 87 6.26 -0.44 7.84
N LEU A 88 7.30 -0.03 7.09
CA LEU A 88 7.33 1.22 6.32
C LEU A 88 6.29 1.20 5.19
N LEU A 89 6.08 0.06 4.52
CA LEU A 89 5.00 -0.08 3.54
C LEU A 89 3.62 0.13 4.18
N TYR A 90 3.35 -0.45 5.36
CA TYR A 90 2.10 -0.18 6.07
C TYR A 90 1.98 1.30 6.44
N LEU A 91 3.04 1.92 6.96
CA LEU A 91 3.05 3.35 7.26
C LEU A 91 2.70 4.17 6.01
N GLY A 92 3.36 3.91 4.88
CA GLY A 92 3.11 4.61 3.62
C GLY A 92 1.69 4.39 3.07
N MET A 93 1.17 3.15 3.15
CA MET A 93 -0.19 2.84 2.70
C MET A 93 -1.28 3.62 3.43
N PHE A 94 -1.04 4.05 4.67
CA PHE A 94 -1.95 4.90 5.43
C PHE A 94 -1.61 6.38 5.28
N SER A 95 -0.34 6.78 5.44
CA SER A 95 0.07 8.19 5.45
C SER A 95 -0.14 8.87 4.09
N VAL A 96 0.21 8.21 2.97
CA VAL A 96 0.10 8.84 1.64
C VAL A 96 -1.34 9.21 1.31
N PRO A 97 -2.34 8.29 1.36
CA PRO A 97 -3.71 8.68 1.06
C PRO A 97 -4.31 9.66 2.09
N LEU A 98 -3.91 9.58 3.37
CA LEU A 98 -4.37 10.55 4.39
C LEU A 98 -3.84 11.95 4.12
N LEU A 99 -2.56 12.10 3.75
CA LEU A 99 -2.00 13.38 3.35
C LEU A 99 -2.73 13.95 2.13
N GLY A 100 -3.01 13.12 1.12
CA GLY A 100 -3.78 13.53 -0.05
C GLY A 100 -5.22 13.95 0.27
N TRP A 101 -5.86 13.29 1.25
CA TRP A 101 -7.19 13.68 1.73
C TRP A 101 -7.16 15.02 2.48
N LEU A 102 -6.22 15.19 3.40
CA LEU A 102 -6.01 16.44 4.13
C LEU A 102 -5.68 17.59 3.17
N LYS A 103 -4.75 17.39 2.22
CA LYS A 103 -4.44 18.37 1.15
C LYS A 103 -5.69 18.78 0.39
N SER A 104 -6.49 17.80 -0.06
CA SER A 104 -7.71 18.08 -0.81
C SER A 104 -8.69 18.96 0.00
N ASN A 105 -8.88 18.66 1.29
CA ASN A 105 -9.74 19.46 2.16
C ASN A 105 -9.17 20.85 2.43
N ALA A 106 -7.85 20.98 2.65
CA ALA A 106 -7.19 22.28 2.83
C ALA A 106 -7.33 23.17 1.58
N ALA A 107 -7.33 22.58 0.38
CA ALA A 107 -7.61 23.28 -0.88
C ALA A 107 -9.10 23.65 -1.06
N GLY A 108 -9.99 23.17 -0.19
CA GLY A 108 -11.43 23.40 -0.28
C GLY A 108 -12.18 22.41 -1.17
N HIS A 109 -11.55 21.26 -1.48
CA HIS A 109 -12.15 20.22 -2.31
C HIS A 109 -12.57 19.00 -1.47
N ALA A 110 -13.78 18.50 -1.71
CA ALA A 110 -14.22 17.24 -1.15
C ALA A 110 -13.46 16.04 -1.78
N VAL A 111 -13.35 14.96 -1.03
CA VAL A 111 -12.92 13.65 -1.52
C VAL A 111 -14.14 12.76 -1.62
N SER A 112 -14.40 12.23 -2.81
CA SER A 112 -15.52 11.32 -3.06
C SER A 112 -15.00 9.95 -3.45
N LEU A 113 -15.66 8.90 -2.94
CA LEU A 113 -15.40 7.52 -3.34
C LEU A 113 -16.24 7.21 -4.58
N PHE A 114 -15.67 7.32 -5.77
CA PHE A 114 -16.28 7.09 -7.08
C PHE A 114 -17.60 7.87 -7.32
N GLY A 115 -17.73 9.07 -6.74
CA GLY A 115 -18.96 9.87 -6.84
C GLY A 115 -20.15 9.34 -6.01
N LEU A 116 -20.00 8.19 -5.35
CA LEU A 116 -21.08 7.52 -4.61
C LEU A 116 -21.21 8.05 -3.16
N VAL A 117 -20.06 8.26 -2.51
CA VAL A 117 -20.01 8.69 -1.10
C VAL A 117 -18.95 9.77 -0.92
N ASN A 118 -19.35 10.91 -0.38
CA ASN A 118 -18.40 11.94 0.02
C ASN A 118 -17.83 11.59 1.39
N LEU A 119 -16.50 11.60 1.47
CA LEU A 119 -15.81 11.42 2.74
C LEU A 119 -15.94 12.70 3.59
N PRO A 120 -15.91 12.59 4.92
CA PRO A 120 -16.04 13.76 5.80
C PRO A 120 -14.86 14.73 5.58
N THR A 121 -15.13 16.01 5.78
CA THR A 121 -14.08 17.03 5.79
C THR A 121 -13.30 16.93 7.09
N LEU A 122 -11.99 16.66 7.00
CA LEU A 122 -11.11 16.48 8.15
C LEU A 122 -10.57 17.81 8.67
N ILE A 123 -10.28 18.74 7.77
CA ILE A 123 -9.78 20.10 8.08
C ILE A 123 -10.46 21.13 7.17
N GLY A 124 -10.58 22.37 7.67
CA GLY A 124 -11.10 23.49 6.90
C GLY A 124 -10.13 23.98 5.83
N ARG A 125 -10.65 24.81 4.91
CA ARG A 125 -9.84 25.44 3.85
C ARG A 125 -8.76 26.32 4.45
N ASN A 126 -7.51 26.12 4.02
CA ASN A 126 -6.34 26.89 4.41
C ASN A 126 -5.26 26.75 3.33
N ALA A 127 -4.84 27.86 2.72
CA ALA A 127 -3.89 27.84 1.60
C ALA A 127 -2.50 27.34 2.02
N ASP A 128 -1.97 27.79 3.16
CA ASP A 128 -0.64 27.43 3.64
C ASP A 128 -0.57 25.94 3.97
N TRP A 129 -1.61 25.39 4.61
CA TRP A 129 -1.73 23.97 4.85
C TRP A 129 -1.88 23.16 3.56
N SER A 130 -2.58 23.70 2.55
CA SER A 130 -2.73 23.03 1.26
C SER A 130 -1.39 22.81 0.57
N GLU A 131 -0.52 23.83 0.53
CA GLU A 131 0.81 23.77 -0.05
C GLU A 131 1.72 22.81 0.73
N THR A 132 1.79 22.97 2.05
CA THR A 132 2.61 22.08 2.91
C THR A 132 2.20 20.60 2.79
N LEU A 133 0.90 20.33 2.75
CA LEU A 133 0.38 18.96 2.61
C LEU A 133 0.57 18.41 1.20
N ASP A 134 0.63 19.28 0.18
CA ASP A 134 0.97 18.86 -1.19
C ASP A 134 2.40 18.33 -1.27
N ASP A 135 3.35 19.12 -0.78
CA ASP A 135 4.76 18.75 -0.73
C ASP A 135 4.95 17.45 0.08
N ALA A 136 4.30 17.37 1.25
CA ALA A 136 4.37 16.17 2.10
C ALA A 136 3.76 14.94 1.44
N HIS A 137 2.63 15.10 0.72
CA HIS A 137 1.99 14.01 -0.03
C HIS A 137 2.89 13.53 -1.16
N GLY A 138 3.44 14.44 -1.95
CA GLY A 138 4.35 14.13 -3.05
C GLY A 138 5.61 13.40 -2.56
N ALA A 139 6.29 13.94 -1.54
CA ALA A 139 7.47 13.32 -0.94
C ALA A 139 7.16 11.92 -0.39
N ALA A 140 6.04 11.76 0.33
CA ALA A 140 5.62 10.46 0.87
C ALA A 140 5.25 9.46 -0.24
N ALA A 141 4.65 9.92 -1.36
CA ALA A 141 4.33 9.08 -2.52
C ALA A 141 5.59 8.55 -3.21
N TYR A 142 6.60 9.40 -3.43
CA TYR A 142 7.91 8.96 -3.94
C TYR A 142 8.59 7.99 -2.99
N GLY A 143 8.54 8.25 -1.68
CA GLY A 143 9.05 7.32 -0.66
C GLY A 143 8.35 5.96 -0.70
N LEU A 144 7.02 5.94 -0.84
CA LEU A 144 6.25 4.70 -1.00
C LEU A 144 6.62 3.98 -2.29
N ALA A 145 6.78 4.69 -3.41
CA ALA A 145 7.19 4.09 -4.69
C ALA A 145 8.57 3.41 -4.57
N ALA A 146 9.54 4.07 -3.93
CA ALA A 146 10.86 3.49 -3.67
C ALA A 146 10.79 2.24 -2.78
N LEU A 147 9.96 2.26 -1.73
CA LEU A 147 9.74 1.10 -0.86
C LEU A 147 9.07 -0.07 -1.59
N VAL A 148 8.10 0.21 -2.48
CA VAL A 148 7.47 -0.81 -3.32
C VAL A 148 8.50 -1.41 -4.28
N ALA A 149 9.32 -0.60 -4.93
CA ALA A 149 10.40 -1.07 -5.80
C ALA A 149 11.39 -1.97 -5.04
N ALA A 150 11.85 -1.53 -3.86
CA ALA A 150 12.75 -2.32 -3.01
C ALA A 150 12.11 -3.64 -2.57
N HIS A 151 10.81 -3.64 -2.22
CA HIS A 151 10.07 -4.84 -1.84
C HIS A 151 9.97 -5.85 -3.00
N VAL A 152 9.66 -5.37 -4.21
CA VAL A 152 9.59 -6.21 -5.42
C VAL A 152 10.97 -6.75 -5.78
N CYS A 153 12.01 -5.91 -5.77
CA CYS A 153 13.38 -6.35 -6.04
C CYS A 153 13.86 -7.42 -5.03
N ALA A 154 13.55 -7.24 -3.74
CA ALA A 154 13.87 -8.23 -2.73
C ALA A 154 13.13 -9.57 -2.99
N ALA A 155 11.84 -9.53 -3.34
CA ALA A 155 11.07 -10.73 -3.67
C ALA A 155 11.66 -11.47 -4.90
N ILE A 156 12.06 -10.74 -5.94
CA ILE A 156 12.72 -11.29 -7.13
C ILE A 156 14.09 -11.88 -6.76
N ALA A 157 14.90 -11.17 -5.97
CA ALA A 157 16.21 -11.65 -5.53
C ALA A 157 16.09 -12.95 -4.71
N HIS A 158 15.14 -13.03 -3.77
CA HIS A 158 14.86 -14.27 -3.04
C HIS A 158 14.44 -15.41 -3.96
N GLN A 159 13.55 -15.12 -4.93
CA GLN A 159 13.06 -16.13 -5.87
C GLN A 159 14.16 -16.66 -6.80
N LEU A 160 14.99 -15.78 -7.38
CA LEU A 160 15.97 -16.14 -8.42
C LEU A 160 17.33 -16.53 -7.84
N LEU A 161 17.87 -15.75 -6.89
CA LEU A 161 19.22 -15.94 -6.38
C LEU A 161 19.26 -16.97 -5.25
N ARG A 162 18.27 -16.95 -4.35
CA ARG A 162 18.21 -17.90 -3.20
C ARG A 162 17.34 -19.11 -3.48
N ARG A 163 16.65 -19.16 -4.64
CA ARG A 163 15.71 -20.23 -5.01
C ARG A 163 14.63 -20.49 -3.98
N GLU A 164 14.25 -19.43 -3.22
CA GLU A 164 13.20 -19.47 -2.22
C GLU A 164 11.87 -19.14 -2.89
N ASN A 165 10.87 -20.00 -2.78
CA ASN A 165 9.56 -19.78 -3.44
C ASN A 165 8.71 -18.72 -2.72
N VAL A 166 9.21 -17.46 -2.63
CA VAL A 166 8.53 -16.36 -1.92
C VAL A 166 7.27 -15.95 -2.67
N VAL A 167 7.37 -15.77 -3.98
CA VAL A 167 6.26 -15.34 -4.84
C VAL A 167 5.17 -16.40 -4.88
N GLY A 168 5.51 -17.67 -5.06
CA GLY A 168 4.54 -18.76 -5.08
C GLY A 168 3.77 -18.96 -3.77
N ARG A 169 4.34 -18.53 -2.62
CA ARG A 169 3.65 -18.59 -1.32
C ARG A 169 2.48 -17.60 -1.20
N ILE A 170 2.55 -16.45 -1.91
CA ILE A 170 1.55 -15.38 -1.87
C ILE A 170 0.62 -15.39 -3.11
N LEU A 171 1.01 -16.06 -4.22
CA LEU A 171 0.17 -16.15 -5.42
C LEU A 171 -1.02 -17.08 -5.18
N PRO A 172 -2.28 -16.61 -5.40
CA PRO A 172 -3.47 -17.44 -5.21
C PRO A 172 -3.54 -18.63 -6.17
N LEU A 173 -3.01 -18.46 -7.38
CA LEU A 173 -3.09 -19.43 -8.49
C LEU A 173 -2.12 -20.62 -8.37
N LEU A 174 -1.06 -20.51 -7.57
CA LEU A 174 -0.03 -21.54 -7.43
C LEU A 174 -0.23 -22.46 -6.21
N ARG A 175 -1.43 -22.53 -5.70
CA ARG A 175 -1.80 -23.38 -4.55
C ARG A 175 -2.16 -24.79 -5.02
N ARG A 176 -1.20 -25.53 -5.50
CA ARG A 176 -1.34 -26.99 -5.70
C ARG A 176 -0.70 -27.76 -4.56
#